data_750644cd663925ae983f5a31a1113920
#
_entry.id   750644cd663925ae983f5a31a1113920
#
_cell.length_a   1.000
_cell.length_b   1.000
_cell.length_c   1.000
_cell.angle_alpha   90.00
_cell.angle_beta   90.00
_cell.angle_gamma   90.00
#
_symmetry.space_group_name_H-M   'P 1'
#
loop_
_entity.id
_entity.type
_entity.pdbx_description
1 polymer ?
#
loop_
_entity_poly.entity_id
_entity_poly.type
_entity_poly.pdbx_seq_one_letter_code
_entity_poly.pdbx_strand_id
1 'polypeptide(L)'
;LVQVAAALPDAIRKLVLVDPVIMPREAYQRPSDFSATSEMVGKRRNSWDGPDAMFERFRDRHPYVLWDPAVLRDYCEYGLLPDGEGGFELACPPKTEASVYATSLTVDPWPLIEHIGQPVTVLRAPQIAPGKTFDFASSPTPPTLADSFADGTDIYLPDLTHFMPMQDPRRIAELIIFG
;
A
#
# COMPACT_ATOMS: atom_id res chain seq x y z
N LEU A 1 4.10 -10.88 1.93
CA LEU A 1 5.09 -11.27 2.97
C LEU A 1 4.53 -12.32 3.92
N VAL A 2 3.32 -12.14 4.50
CA VAL A 2 2.70 -13.11 5.42
C VAL A 2 2.65 -14.52 4.82
N GLN A 3 2.19 -14.67 3.57
CA GLN A 3 2.16 -15.96 2.86
C GLN A 3 3.56 -16.58 2.71
N VAL A 4 4.56 -15.74 2.41
CA VAL A 4 5.96 -16.22 2.25
C VAL A 4 6.50 -16.69 3.59
N ALA A 5 6.27 -15.93 4.67
CA ALA A 5 6.74 -16.30 6.01
C ALA A 5 6.09 -17.59 6.52
N ALA A 6 4.79 -17.77 6.26
CA ALA A 6 4.10 -19.02 6.62
C ALA A 6 4.58 -20.23 5.80
N ALA A 7 4.92 -20.03 4.51
CA ALA A 7 5.39 -21.10 3.64
C ALA A 7 6.88 -21.45 3.82
N LEU A 8 7.70 -20.47 4.20
CA LEU A 8 9.16 -20.58 4.30
C LEU A 8 9.66 -20.01 5.64
N PRO A 9 9.23 -20.56 6.79
CA PRO A 9 9.51 -19.96 8.10
C PRO A 9 11.01 -19.88 8.40
N ASP A 10 11.80 -20.84 7.96
CA ASP A 10 13.25 -20.89 8.22
C ASP A 10 14.05 -19.84 7.40
N ALA A 11 13.45 -19.30 6.33
CA ALA A 11 14.07 -18.29 5.49
C ALA A 11 13.87 -16.86 5.99
N ILE A 12 12.93 -16.66 6.92
CA ILE A 12 12.51 -15.36 7.42
C ILE A 12 12.88 -15.23 8.90
N ARG A 13 13.69 -14.23 9.23
CA ARG A 13 14.09 -13.97 10.63
C ARG A 13 13.15 -13.01 11.36
N LYS A 14 12.65 -12.00 10.66
CA LYS A 14 11.65 -11.05 11.16
C LYS A 14 10.82 -10.48 10.00
N LEU A 15 9.65 -9.96 10.29
CA LEU A 15 8.83 -9.22 9.34
C LEU A 15 8.66 -7.77 9.81
N VAL A 16 8.74 -6.83 8.87
CA VAL A 16 8.26 -5.47 9.07
C VAL A 16 7.15 -5.22 8.04
N LEU A 17 5.95 -5.03 8.52
CA LEU A 17 4.76 -4.78 7.71
C LEU A 17 4.46 -3.29 7.75
N VAL A 18 4.66 -2.63 6.62
CA VAL A 18 4.47 -1.18 6.48
C VAL A 18 3.05 -0.93 6.01
N ASP A 19 2.19 -0.58 6.92
CA ASP A 19 0.74 -0.32 6.76
C ASP A 19 0.07 -1.33 5.80
N PRO A 20 0.14 -2.64 6.14
CA PRO A 20 -0.22 -3.70 5.21
C PRO A 20 -1.72 -3.66 4.88
N VAL A 21 -2.05 -3.97 3.61
CA VAL A 21 -3.44 -4.16 3.19
C VAL A 21 -3.95 -5.51 3.72
N ILE A 22 -4.07 -5.60 5.05
CA ILE A 22 -4.71 -6.70 5.76
C ILE A 22 -5.93 -6.11 6.45
N MET A 23 -7.09 -6.33 5.84
CA MET A 23 -8.36 -5.83 6.36
C MET A 23 -8.79 -6.60 7.62
N PRO A 24 -9.75 -6.10 8.43
CA PRO A 24 -10.36 -6.87 9.51
C PRO A 24 -10.88 -8.23 9.02
N ARG A 25 -10.85 -9.26 9.88
CA ARG A 25 -11.28 -10.64 9.55
C ARG A 25 -12.66 -10.70 8.89
N GLU A 26 -13.57 -9.86 9.33
CA GLU A 26 -14.95 -9.80 8.84
C GLU A 26 -15.03 -9.41 7.36
N ALA A 27 -14.06 -8.65 6.86
CA ALA A 27 -14.00 -8.25 5.45
C ALA A 27 -13.76 -9.44 4.52
N TYR A 28 -13.04 -10.46 4.99
CA TYR A 28 -12.77 -11.69 4.20
C TYR A 28 -13.93 -12.68 4.24
N GLN A 29 -14.80 -12.58 5.25
CA GLN A 29 -15.97 -13.46 5.39
C GLN A 29 -17.17 -13.00 4.54
N ARG A 30 -17.16 -11.77 4.07
CA ARG A 30 -18.21 -11.19 3.23
C ARG A 30 -17.61 -10.81 1.89
N PRO A 31 -18.22 -11.24 0.77
CA PRO A 31 -17.82 -10.74 -0.53
C PRO A 31 -17.94 -9.22 -0.55
N SER A 32 -16.80 -8.53 -0.43
CA SER A 32 -16.77 -7.08 -0.61
C SER A 32 -16.72 -6.80 -2.10
N ASP A 33 -17.65 -5.98 -2.56
CA ASP A 33 -17.68 -5.57 -3.95
C ASP A 33 -16.68 -4.41 -4.15
N PHE A 34 -15.48 -4.75 -4.60
CA PHE A 34 -14.47 -3.77 -5.02
C PHE A 34 -14.62 -3.36 -6.49
N SER A 35 -15.71 -3.72 -7.15
CA SER A 35 -15.94 -3.41 -8.56
C SER A 35 -15.87 -1.91 -8.84
N ALA A 36 -16.46 -1.07 -7.98
CA ALA A 36 -16.42 0.38 -8.13
C ALA A 36 -15.00 0.94 -7.99
N THR A 37 -14.20 0.46 -7.02
CA THR A 37 -12.80 0.87 -6.84
C THR A 37 -11.96 0.40 -8.02
N SER A 38 -12.09 -0.86 -8.43
CA SER A 38 -11.42 -1.43 -9.59
C SER A 38 -11.76 -0.67 -10.87
N GLU A 39 -13.03 -0.35 -11.09
CA GLU A 39 -13.47 0.44 -12.25
C GLU A 39 -12.88 1.86 -12.24
N MET A 40 -12.87 2.52 -11.10
CA MET A 40 -12.27 3.85 -10.94
C MET A 40 -10.77 3.84 -11.25
N VAL A 41 -10.03 2.85 -10.72
CA VAL A 41 -8.60 2.69 -10.98
C VAL A 41 -8.34 2.38 -12.45
N GLY A 42 -9.16 1.50 -13.05
CA GLY A 42 -9.04 1.13 -14.47
C GLY A 42 -9.27 2.28 -15.45
N LYS A 43 -9.93 3.37 -15.00
CA LYS A 43 -10.18 4.60 -15.78
C LYS A 43 -9.09 5.67 -15.60
N ARG A 44 -8.03 5.40 -14.85
CA ARG A 44 -6.92 6.36 -14.68
C ARG A 44 -6.29 6.69 -16.02
N ARG A 45 -5.78 7.94 -16.14
CA ARG A 45 -5.01 8.37 -17.30
C ARG A 45 -3.79 7.47 -17.47
N ASN A 46 -3.63 6.87 -18.64
CA ASN A 46 -2.50 6.01 -19.00
C ASN A 46 -1.43 6.75 -19.81
N SER A 47 -1.84 7.64 -20.73
CA SER A 47 -0.92 8.30 -21.67
C SER A 47 -0.48 9.67 -21.14
N TRP A 48 0.82 9.99 -21.32
CA TRP A 48 1.47 11.18 -20.79
C TRP A 48 2.44 11.75 -21.80
N ASP A 49 2.62 13.08 -21.76
CA ASP A 49 3.62 13.78 -22.59
C ASP A 49 5.04 13.59 -22.04
N GLY A 50 5.16 13.13 -20.77
CA GLY A 50 6.42 12.85 -20.10
C GLY A 50 6.34 12.98 -18.59
N PRO A 51 7.46 12.67 -17.90
CA PRO A 51 7.57 12.74 -16.44
C PRO A 51 7.24 14.12 -15.87
N ASP A 52 7.68 15.20 -16.50
CA ASP A 52 7.42 16.56 -16.05
C ASP A 52 5.93 16.88 -16.10
N ALA A 53 5.24 16.51 -17.17
CA ALA A 53 3.80 16.74 -17.30
C ALA A 53 3.02 15.95 -16.24
N MET A 54 3.48 14.73 -15.89
CA MET A 54 2.89 13.93 -14.82
C MET A 54 3.13 14.56 -13.45
N PHE A 55 4.35 15.03 -13.18
CA PHE A 55 4.72 15.68 -11.93
C PHE A 55 3.91 16.97 -11.69
N GLU A 56 3.86 17.87 -12.68
CA GLU A 56 3.08 19.11 -12.60
C GLU A 56 1.59 18.86 -12.35
N ARG A 57 1.06 17.75 -12.89
CA ARG A 57 -0.33 17.36 -12.64
C ARG A 57 -0.57 16.84 -11.24
N PHE A 58 0.40 16.17 -10.60
CA PHE A 58 0.20 15.46 -9.35
C PHE A 58 0.64 16.25 -8.11
N ARG A 59 1.67 17.09 -8.19
CA ARG A 59 2.31 17.72 -7.04
C ARG A 59 1.36 18.45 -6.07
N ASP A 60 0.25 19.01 -6.59
CA ASP A 60 -0.72 19.75 -5.80
C ASP A 60 -2.03 18.96 -5.57
N ARG A 61 -2.04 17.67 -5.89
CA ARG A 61 -3.24 16.82 -5.79
C ARG A 61 -3.13 15.79 -4.69
N HIS A 62 -4.18 15.64 -3.91
CA HIS A 62 -4.31 14.53 -2.99
C HIS A 62 -4.39 13.18 -3.76
N PRO A 63 -3.69 12.11 -3.31
CA PRO A 63 -2.82 12.06 -2.13
C PRO A 63 -1.36 12.50 -2.37
N TYR A 64 -0.95 12.77 -3.60
CA TYR A 64 0.44 13.04 -3.99
C TYR A 64 1.04 14.29 -3.33
N VAL A 65 0.22 15.29 -2.99
CA VAL A 65 0.65 16.49 -2.25
C VAL A 65 1.22 16.17 -0.87
N LEU A 66 0.93 14.98 -0.34
CA LEU A 66 1.44 14.50 0.95
C LEU A 66 2.83 13.86 0.83
N TRP A 67 3.26 13.50 -0.38
CA TRP A 67 4.50 12.79 -0.62
C TRP A 67 5.71 13.72 -0.55
N ASP A 68 6.86 13.19 -0.20
CA ASP A 68 8.13 13.87 -0.42
C ASP A 68 8.25 14.21 -1.91
N PRO A 69 8.54 15.49 -2.27
CA PRO A 69 8.64 15.91 -3.67
C PRO A 69 9.67 15.12 -4.48
N ALA A 70 10.78 14.66 -3.87
CA ALA A 70 11.77 13.84 -4.54
C ALA A 70 11.21 12.46 -4.87
N VAL A 71 10.47 11.84 -3.93
CA VAL A 71 9.78 10.56 -4.18
C VAL A 71 8.71 10.68 -5.25
N LEU A 72 7.95 11.78 -5.27
CA LEU A 72 7.00 12.02 -6.35
C LEU A 72 7.71 12.20 -7.70
N ARG A 73 8.87 12.86 -7.73
CA ARG A 73 9.68 13.00 -8.93
C ARG A 73 10.14 11.64 -9.44
N ASP A 74 10.68 10.79 -8.57
CA ASP A 74 11.10 9.44 -8.92
C ASP A 74 9.93 8.59 -9.43
N TYR A 75 8.76 8.69 -8.79
CA TYR A 75 7.55 8.02 -9.26
C TYR A 75 7.16 8.43 -10.68
N CYS A 76 7.25 9.72 -11.00
CA CYS A 76 6.95 10.21 -12.33
C CYS A 76 8.01 9.81 -13.36
N GLU A 77 9.29 9.82 -12.99
CA GLU A 77 10.42 9.49 -13.86
C GLU A 77 10.45 7.99 -14.20
N TYR A 78 10.33 7.13 -13.18
CA TYR A 78 10.50 5.68 -13.33
C TYR A 78 9.18 4.91 -13.45
N GLY A 79 8.05 5.56 -13.19
CA GLY A 79 6.71 4.99 -13.35
C GLY A 79 6.15 5.08 -14.77
N LEU A 80 6.90 5.64 -15.71
CA LEU A 80 6.52 5.79 -17.11
C LEU A 80 7.47 5.00 -18.03
N LEU A 81 6.92 4.45 -19.09
CA LEU A 81 7.64 3.80 -20.18
C LEU A 81 7.32 4.51 -21.50
N PRO A 82 8.27 4.61 -22.46
CA PRO A 82 7.97 5.10 -23.81
C PRO A 82 6.88 4.25 -24.48
N ASP A 83 5.88 4.90 -25.08
CA ASP A 83 4.77 4.24 -25.77
C ASP A 83 5.10 3.82 -27.23
N GLY A 84 6.28 4.21 -27.74
CA GLY A 84 6.73 3.96 -29.11
C GLY A 84 6.20 4.95 -30.15
N GLU A 85 5.33 5.89 -29.78
CA GLU A 85 4.74 6.91 -30.65
C GLU A 85 5.23 8.33 -30.30
N GLY A 86 6.21 8.42 -29.40
CA GLY A 86 6.83 9.68 -28.95
C GLY A 86 6.24 10.23 -27.66
N GLY A 87 5.34 9.50 -27.01
CA GLY A 87 4.78 9.75 -25.70
C GLY A 87 5.21 8.70 -24.67
N PHE A 88 4.49 8.67 -23.57
CA PHE A 88 4.72 7.76 -22.45
C PHE A 88 3.43 7.13 -21.96
N GLU A 89 3.54 5.92 -21.42
CA GLU A 89 2.45 5.24 -20.70
C GLU A 89 2.89 4.77 -19.32
N LEU A 90 1.92 4.51 -18.45
CA LEU A 90 2.23 3.98 -17.11
C LEU A 90 2.87 2.58 -17.23
N ALA A 91 3.99 2.38 -16.54
CA ALA A 91 4.68 1.09 -16.44
C ALA A 91 3.76 -0.02 -15.87
N CYS A 92 2.82 0.37 -14.98
CA CYS A 92 1.71 -0.48 -14.57
C CYS A 92 0.43 0.03 -15.24
N PRO A 93 -0.08 -0.62 -16.30
CA PRO A 93 -1.31 -0.20 -16.96
C PRO A 93 -2.48 -0.15 -15.99
N PRO A 94 -3.38 0.84 -16.07
CA PRO A 94 -4.51 0.99 -15.15
C PRO A 94 -5.38 -0.25 -15.00
N LYS A 95 -5.55 -1.02 -16.08
CA LYS A 95 -6.30 -2.28 -16.05
C LYS A 95 -5.62 -3.36 -15.21
N THR A 96 -4.29 -3.41 -15.24
CA THR A 96 -3.49 -4.33 -14.41
C THR A 96 -3.60 -3.95 -12.95
N GLU A 97 -3.43 -2.66 -12.63
CA GLU A 97 -3.64 -2.15 -11.27
C GLU A 97 -5.07 -2.43 -10.77
N ALA A 98 -6.09 -2.19 -11.59
CA ALA A 98 -7.47 -2.46 -11.29
C ALA A 98 -7.73 -3.94 -10.93
N SER A 99 -7.05 -4.87 -11.62
CA SER A 99 -7.20 -6.31 -11.33
C SER A 99 -6.66 -6.68 -9.94
N VAL A 100 -5.63 -5.99 -9.44
CA VAL A 100 -5.11 -6.18 -8.08
C VAL A 100 -6.18 -5.75 -7.05
N TYR A 101 -6.84 -4.61 -7.26
CA TYR A 101 -7.94 -4.20 -6.37
C TYR A 101 -9.11 -5.19 -6.41
N ALA A 102 -9.49 -5.67 -7.59
CA ALA A 102 -10.59 -6.62 -7.75
C ALA A 102 -10.32 -7.94 -6.99
N THR A 103 -9.06 -8.32 -6.80
CA THR A 103 -8.67 -9.59 -6.18
C THR A 103 -8.11 -9.45 -4.76
N SER A 104 -8.05 -8.25 -4.20
CA SER A 104 -7.36 -7.97 -2.93
C SER A 104 -7.89 -8.75 -1.71
N LEU A 105 -9.17 -9.14 -1.70
CA LEU A 105 -9.78 -9.94 -0.63
C LEU A 105 -10.01 -11.42 -0.99
N THR A 106 -9.50 -11.89 -2.11
CA THR A 106 -9.69 -13.31 -2.51
C THR A 106 -8.83 -14.27 -1.71
N VAL A 107 -7.77 -13.77 -1.08
CA VAL A 107 -6.87 -14.55 -0.23
C VAL A 107 -6.92 -14.00 1.19
N ASP A 108 -7.50 -14.78 2.11
CA ASP A 108 -7.54 -14.46 3.53
C ASP A 108 -6.18 -14.76 4.19
N PRO A 109 -5.45 -13.74 4.69
CA PRO A 109 -4.17 -13.96 5.36
C PRO A 109 -4.30 -14.39 6.82
N TRP A 110 -5.48 -14.23 7.45
CA TRP A 110 -5.67 -14.45 8.88
C TRP A 110 -5.33 -15.86 9.36
N PRO A 111 -5.73 -16.94 8.67
CA PRO A 111 -5.33 -18.29 9.07
C PRO A 111 -3.82 -18.51 9.03
N LEU A 112 -3.08 -17.76 8.17
CA LEU A 112 -1.63 -17.86 8.06
C LEU A 112 -0.90 -17.09 9.17
N ILE A 113 -1.48 -16.00 9.66
CA ILE A 113 -0.92 -15.17 10.74
C ILE A 113 -0.69 -16.00 12.00
N GLU A 114 -1.59 -16.91 12.31
CA GLU A 114 -1.53 -17.79 13.50
C GLU A 114 -0.33 -18.76 13.46
N HIS A 115 0.27 -18.99 12.28
CA HIS A 115 1.43 -19.86 12.08
C HIS A 115 2.77 -19.12 12.00
N ILE A 116 2.76 -17.79 12.13
CA ILE A 116 3.98 -16.99 12.09
C ILE A 116 4.57 -16.88 13.50
N GLY A 117 5.69 -17.55 13.72
CA GLY A 117 6.42 -17.51 14.99
C GLY A 117 7.56 -16.49 15.04
N GLN A 118 7.87 -15.83 13.93
CA GLN A 118 8.92 -14.83 13.85
C GLN A 118 8.44 -13.51 14.47
N PRO A 119 9.36 -12.66 14.97
CA PRO A 119 9.03 -11.28 15.37
C PRO A 119 8.42 -10.50 14.20
N VAL A 120 7.30 -9.81 14.46
CA VAL A 120 6.59 -9.00 13.48
C VAL A 120 6.40 -7.58 14.00
N THR A 121 6.90 -6.61 13.26
CA THR A 121 6.61 -5.19 13.51
C THR A 121 5.58 -4.69 12.50
N VAL A 122 4.49 -4.13 12.98
CA VAL A 122 3.45 -3.48 12.14
C VAL A 122 3.59 -1.98 12.28
N LEU A 123 4.00 -1.30 11.22
CA LEU A 123 3.93 0.16 11.14
C LEU A 123 2.53 0.52 10.66
N ARG A 124 1.83 1.40 11.37
CA ARG A 124 0.42 1.68 11.11
C ARG A 124 0.10 3.16 11.11
N ALA A 125 -0.62 3.61 10.07
CA ALA A 125 -1.19 4.96 9.97
C ALA A 125 -2.62 5.04 10.55
N PRO A 126 -3.19 6.25 10.67
CA PRO A 126 -4.59 6.42 11.05
C PRO A 126 -5.55 5.79 10.06
N GLN A 127 -6.53 5.07 10.57
CA GLN A 127 -7.66 4.59 9.79
C GLN A 127 -8.60 5.74 9.43
N ILE A 128 -9.48 5.49 8.45
CA ILE A 128 -10.55 6.41 8.12
C ILE A 128 -11.44 6.65 9.35
N ALA A 129 -11.71 7.92 9.65
CA ALA A 129 -12.60 8.26 10.74
C ALA A 129 -14.05 7.83 10.45
N PRO A 130 -14.80 7.39 11.47
CA PRO A 130 -16.21 7.02 11.28
C PRO A 130 -17.02 8.11 10.58
N GLY A 131 -17.80 7.72 9.57
CA GLY A 131 -18.65 8.63 8.80
C GLY A 131 -17.91 9.44 7.71
N LYS A 132 -16.62 9.22 7.51
CA LYS A 132 -15.87 9.81 6.38
C LYS A 132 -15.94 8.94 5.14
N THR A 133 -15.82 9.59 3.98
CA THR A 133 -15.73 8.91 2.68
C THR A 133 -14.38 8.18 2.56
N PHE A 134 -14.38 7.06 1.85
CA PHE A 134 -13.17 6.29 1.54
C PHE A 134 -12.07 7.19 0.95
N ASP A 135 -10.86 7.02 1.45
CA ASP A 135 -9.67 7.73 1.01
C ASP A 135 -8.49 6.74 0.97
N PHE A 136 -7.81 6.66 -0.16
CA PHE A 136 -6.62 5.82 -0.33
C PHE A 136 -5.46 6.19 0.61
N ALA A 137 -5.45 7.39 1.16
CA ALA A 137 -4.47 7.80 2.16
C ALA A 137 -4.75 7.24 3.55
N SER A 138 -5.96 6.72 3.80
CA SER A 138 -6.31 6.11 5.08
C SER A 138 -5.77 4.69 5.19
N SER A 139 -5.31 4.33 6.39
CA SER A 139 -4.80 2.98 6.67
C SER A 139 -5.90 1.92 6.53
N PRO A 140 -5.66 0.82 5.80
CA PRO A 140 -6.53 -0.35 5.79
C PRO A 140 -6.26 -1.29 6.97
N THR A 141 -5.15 -1.08 7.70
CA THR A 141 -4.64 -1.97 8.74
C THR A 141 -5.44 -1.82 10.04
N PRO A 142 -6.03 -2.89 10.59
CA PRO A 142 -6.72 -2.81 11.88
C PRO A 142 -5.74 -2.56 13.02
N PRO A 143 -6.12 -1.77 14.06
CA PRO A 143 -5.27 -1.47 15.21
C PRO A 143 -4.81 -2.71 15.99
N THR A 144 -5.55 -3.80 15.89
CA THR A 144 -5.29 -5.06 16.60
C THR A 144 -4.50 -6.07 15.77
N LEU A 145 -3.99 -5.68 14.58
CA LEU A 145 -3.29 -6.64 13.73
C LEU A 145 -2.04 -7.20 14.40
N ALA A 146 -1.25 -6.35 15.05
CA ALA A 146 -0.03 -6.79 15.74
C ALA A 146 -0.31 -7.81 16.85
N ASP A 147 -1.40 -7.64 17.59
CA ASP A 147 -1.81 -8.55 18.67
C ASP A 147 -2.16 -9.96 18.17
N SER A 148 -2.34 -10.12 16.88
CA SER A 148 -2.69 -11.42 16.26
C SER A 148 -1.46 -12.27 15.93
N PHE A 149 -0.25 -11.71 15.99
CA PHE A 149 0.99 -12.45 15.85
C PHE A 149 1.49 -12.91 17.21
N ALA A 150 2.19 -14.04 17.26
CA ALA A 150 2.76 -14.57 18.49
C ALA A 150 3.79 -13.62 19.14
N ASP A 151 4.54 -12.90 18.32
CA ASP A 151 5.52 -11.88 18.72
C ASP A 151 5.32 -10.64 17.84
N GLY A 152 4.22 -9.91 18.09
CA GLY A 152 3.80 -8.74 17.33
C GLY A 152 4.05 -7.43 18.07
N THR A 153 4.57 -6.44 17.37
CA THR A 153 4.76 -5.06 17.85
C THR A 153 4.03 -4.07 16.96
N ASP A 154 3.16 -3.21 17.54
CA ASP A 154 2.48 -2.11 16.83
C ASP A 154 3.26 -0.81 16.99
N ILE A 155 3.61 -0.17 15.88
CA ILE A 155 4.18 1.19 15.86
C ILE A 155 3.18 2.09 15.14
N TYR A 156 2.42 2.86 15.91
CA TYR A 156 1.44 3.80 15.38
C TYR A 156 2.09 5.13 15.02
N LEU A 157 1.87 5.58 13.78
CA LEU A 157 2.43 6.81 13.20
C LEU A 157 1.28 7.77 12.83
N PRO A 158 0.75 8.55 13.81
CA PRO A 158 -0.46 9.36 13.62
C PRO A 158 -0.28 10.54 12.68
N ASP A 159 0.95 10.93 12.41
CA ASP A 159 1.36 12.02 11.52
C ASP A 159 1.57 11.60 10.07
N LEU A 160 1.50 10.30 9.78
CA LEU A 160 1.65 9.74 8.43
C LEU A 160 0.34 9.10 7.94
N THR A 161 0.30 8.78 6.65
CA THR A 161 -0.85 8.10 6.02
C THR A 161 -0.44 6.72 5.48
N HIS A 162 -1.36 6.03 4.80
CA HIS A 162 -1.04 4.79 4.09
C HIS A 162 0.16 4.92 3.15
N PHE A 163 0.44 6.12 2.67
CA PHE A 163 1.61 6.42 1.84
C PHE A 163 2.87 6.77 2.64
N MET A 164 2.98 6.31 3.89
CA MET A 164 4.09 6.63 4.78
C MET A 164 5.51 6.45 4.17
N PRO A 165 5.79 5.42 3.33
CA PRO A 165 7.11 5.32 2.69
C PRO A 165 7.37 6.44 1.68
N MET A 166 6.32 7.01 1.09
CA MET A 166 6.41 8.12 0.15
C MET A 166 6.45 9.47 0.86
N GLN A 167 5.90 9.57 2.07
CA GLN A 167 5.87 10.80 2.85
C GLN A 167 7.16 11.04 3.62
N ASP A 168 7.70 9.99 4.25
CA ASP A 168 8.92 10.07 5.06
C ASP A 168 9.76 8.79 4.83
N PRO A 169 10.39 8.66 3.64
CA PRO A 169 11.13 7.46 3.27
C PRO A 169 12.28 7.16 4.23
N ARG A 170 12.93 8.21 4.77
CA ARG A 170 14.06 8.06 5.70
C ARG A 170 13.61 7.45 7.02
N ARG A 171 12.57 7.99 7.65
CA ARG A 171 12.02 7.48 8.91
C ARG A 171 11.53 6.04 8.77
N ILE A 172 10.85 5.73 7.66
CA ILE A 172 10.36 4.38 7.41
C ILE A 172 11.53 3.41 7.18
N ALA A 173 12.57 3.81 6.45
CA ALA A 173 13.78 2.99 6.28
C ALA A 173 14.49 2.73 7.61
N GLU A 174 14.61 3.73 8.48
CA GLU A 174 15.19 3.57 9.83
C GLU A 174 14.38 2.59 10.68
N LEU A 175 13.05 2.67 10.65
CA LEU A 175 12.16 1.73 11.35
C LEU A 175 12.26 0.30 10.80
N ILE A 176 12.48 0.12 9.50
CA ILE A 176 12.67 -1.21 8.90
C ILE A 176 14.00 -1.83 9.32
N ILE A 177 15.06 -1.02 9.38
CA ILE A 177 16.42 -1.51 9.64
C ILE A 177 16.65 -1.75 11.13
N PHE A 178 16.19 -0.85 11.98
CA PHE A 178 16.54 -0.79 13.41
C PHE A 178 15.34 -1.08 14.34
N GLY A 179 14.12 -1.15 13.81
CA GLY A 179 12.90 -1.42 14.55
C GLY A 179 12.60 -2.90 14.82
#